data_f093e272081e348647f288dd946fdeeb
#
_entry.id   f093e272081e348647f288dd946fdeeb
#
_cell.length_a   1.000
_cell.length_b   1.000
_cell.length_c   1.000
_cell.angle_alpha   90.00
_cell.angle_beta   90.00
_cell.angle_gamma   90.00
#
_symmetry.space_group_name_H-M   'P 1'
#
loop_
_entity.id
_entity.type
_entity.pdbx_description
1 polymer ?
#
loop_
_entity_poly.entity_id
_entity_poly.type
_entity_poly.pdbx_seq_one_letter_code
_entity_poly.pdbx_strand_id
1 'polypeptide(L)'
;MNASSSSHSSNSSHSLHQTFSRDAIANSLTGKSVVTLDDISTAQIRMLLDKARYIDSHRKEVAHTCDGRVLATLFYEPSTRTRLSFETAMLRLGGKVIGFAGAQLSSASKGETVNDTLKVVSNYVDVVAMRHPKEGAAFVATQAVSTPIINAGDGGHMHPTQTLADLATILARFGRLNNLTVGLCGDLTYGRTVHSLIETLCRFGNVHFVLISPDELKTPQYVIDRINDTPSCTYEETRDLMEVIGGLDVLYMTRVQEERFTDREQYLRLRDTYILTEGKLQKAKSHMPVLHPLPRINEIAVDVDDDPRAAYFEQVKNGMLMRMALESSVLGDELCGYEPTDFVNVPEDELQAVDAHGISLADPRVHTTDENAPENLSCPNPRCITNSELTLKRKFYKAESDRHEYRCMYCDEEARA
;
A
#
# COMPACT_ATOMS: atom_id res chain seq x y z
N MET A 1 -18.87 71.78 -18.44
CA MET A 1 -19.04 70.59 -19.28
C MET A 1 -17.89 69.64 -19.01
N ASN A 2 -17.98 68.81 -18.01
CA ASN A 2 -16.98 67.79 -17.71
C ASN A 2 -17.73 66.56 -17.28
N ALA A 3 -17.62 65.50 -18.09
CA ALA A 3 -18.13 64.18 -17.82
C ALA A 3 -17.05 63.38 -17.05
N SER A 4 -17.35 63.00 -15.85
CA SER A 4 -16.54 62.09 -15.03
C SER A 4 -16.88 60.67 -15.37
N SER A 5 -15.93 59.91 -15.94
CA SER A 5 -15.99 58.50 -16.17
C SER A 5 -15.50 57.77 -14.91
N SER A 6 -16.39 57.08 -14.24
CA SER A 6 -16.08 56.14 -13.16
C SER A 6 -15.61 54.79 -13.76
N SER A 7 -14.34 54.47 -13.53
CA SER A 7 -13.77 53.16 -13.83
C SER A 7 -14.13 52.19 -12.72
N HIS A 8 -14.96 51.20 -13.03
CA HIS A 8 -15.13 49.99 -12.17
C HIS A 8 -13.95 49.05 -12.42
N SER A 9 -13.08 48.95 -11.43
CA SER A 9 -12.08 47.90 -11.39
C SER A 9 -12.74 46.60 -10.91
N SER A 10 -12.97 45.67 -11.81
CA SER A 10 -13.33 44.31 -11.51
C SER A 10 -12.08 43.57 -11.00
N ASN A 11 -12.01 43.37 -9.70
CA ASN A 11 -11.06 42.43 -9.11
C ASN A 11 -11.44 40.98 -9.53
N SER A 12 -10.81 40.48 -10.57
CA SER A 12 -10.80 39.07 -10.88
C SER A 12 -9.76 38.37 -9.96
N SER A 13 -10.25 37.75 -8.91
CA SER A 13 -9.47 36.78 -8.13
C SER A 13 -9.14 35.58 -9.05
N HIS A 14 -7.97 35.62 -9.67
CA HIS A 14 -7.39 34.42 -10.29
C HIS A 14 -6.94 33.49 -9.16
N SER A 15 -7.73 32.45 -8.89
CA SER A 15 -7.27 31.30 -8.16
C SER A 15 -6.18 30.65 -9.02
N LEU A 16 -4.95 30.71 -8.55
CA LEU A 16 -3.83 29.96 -9.12
C LEU A 16 -4.04 28.47 -8.81
N HIS A 17 -4.88 27.80 -9.60
CA HIS A 17 -4.83 26.35 -9.70
C HIS A 17 -3.49 26.01 -10.37
N GLN A 18 -2.51 25.58 -9.60
CA GLN A 18 -1.36 24.87 -10.12
C GLN A 18 -1.86 23.52 -10.66
N THR A 19 -2.31 23.51 -11.89
CA THR A 19 -2.35 22.28 -12.69
C THR A 19 -0.90 21.86 -12.86
N PHE A 20 -0.45 20.92 -12.04
CA PHE A 20 0.81 20.24 -12.29
C PHE A 20 0.74 19.66 -13.69
N SER A 21 1.75 19.96 -14.54
CA SER A 21 1.78 19.36 -15.86
C SER A 21 1.81 17.83 -15.71
N ARG A 22 1.13 17.11 -16.59
CA ARG A 22 1.11 15.63 -16.59
C ARG A 22 2.53 15.05 -16.50
N ASP A 23 3.50 15.69 -17.13
CA ASP A 23 4.92 15.34 -17.09
C ASP A 23 5.54 15.52 -15.68
N ALA A 24 5.13 16.55 -14.93
CA ALA A 24 5.62 16.77 -13.57
C ALA A 24 5.15 15.66 -12.60
N ILE A 25 3.93 15.15 -12.79
CA ILE A 25 3.40 14.02 -11.99
C ILE A 25 4.09 12.71 -12.40
N ALA A 26 4.29 12.48 -13.71
CA ALA A 26 4.93 11.28 -14.24
C ALA A 26 6.36 11.10 -13.69
N ASN A 27 7.13 12.20 -13.61
CA ASN A 27 8.53 12.20 -13.16
C ASN A 27 8.68 12.39 -11.64
N SER A 28 7.58 12.55 -10.92
CA SER A 28 7.62 12.89 -9.49
C SER A 28 8.07 11.76 -8.57
N LEU A 29 8.16 10.52 -9.05
CA LEU A 29 8.68 9.35 -8.32
C LEU A 29 10.14 9.02 -8.61
N THR A 30 10.76 9.68 -9.58
CA THR A 30 12.16 9.43 -9.95
C THR A 30 13.11 9.61 -8.76
N GLY A 31 13.88 8.60 -8.46
CA GLY A 31 14.83 8.59 -7.35
C GLY A 31 14.19 8.49 -5.96
N LYS A 32 12.86 8.42 -5.86
CA LYS A 32 12.16 8.29 -4.58
C LYS A 32 12.02 6.84 -4.15
N SER A 33 12.13 6.61 -2.85
CA SER A 33 11.75 5.35 -2.23
C SER A 33 10.23 5.30 -1.99
N VAL A 34 9.67 4.09 -2.03
CA VAL A 34 8.26 3.83 -1.70
C VAL A 34 8.22 2.78 -0.60
N VAL A 35 8.13 3.25 0.63
CA VAL A 35 8.13 2.42 1.85
C VAL A 35 6.71 2.18 2.33
N THR A 36 5.87 3.22 2.26
CA THR A 36 4.44 3.19 2.53
C THR A 36 3.67 3.78 1.36
N LEU A 37 2.34 3.68 1.35
CA LEU A 37 1.53 4.42 0.37
C LEU A 37 1.31 5.88 0.77
N ASP A 38 1.59 6.23 2.03
CA ASP A 38 1.58 7.61 2.48
C ASP A 38 2.73 8.44 1.88
N ASP A 39 3.80 7.79 1.42
CA ASP A 39 4.91 8.44 0.71
C ASP A 39 4.51 9.03 -0.66
N ILE A 40 3.38 8.63 -1.20
CA ILE A 40 2.94 9.01 -2.55
C ILE A 40 1.53 9.60 -2.56
N SER A 41 1.32 10.60 -3.42
CA SER A 41 0.04 11.28 -3.58
C SER A 41 -1.02 10.41 -4.29
N THR A 42 -2.30 10.79 -4.18
CA THR A 42 -3.39 10.15 -4.95
C THR A 42 -3.16 10.27 -6.46
N ALA A 43 -2.61 11.40 -6.93
CA ALA A 43 -2.24 11.59 -8.33
C ALA A 43 -1.16 10.59 -8.78
N GLN A 44 -0.14 10.33 -7.93
CA GLN A 44 0.90 9.35 -8.22
C GLN A 44 0.35 7.91 -8.22
N ILE A 45 -0.58 7.57 -7.31
CA ILE A 45 -1.25 6.27 -7.33
C ILE A 45 -2.04 6.10 -8.63
N ARG A 46 -2.82 7.12 -9.06
CA ARG A 46 -3.57 7.11 -10.33
C ARG A 46 -2.63 6.94 -11.52
N MET A 47 -1.49 7.64 -11.53
CA MET A 47 -0.47 7.50 -12.58
C MET A 47 0.10 6.08 -12.65
N LEU A 48 0.42 5.46 -11.50
CA LEU A 48 0.91 4.08 -11.47
C LEU A 48 -0.14 3.09 -11.98
N LEU A 49 -1.41 3.27 -11.61
CA LEU A 49 -2.53 2.45 -12.07
C LEU A 49 -2.73 2.58 -13.60
N ASP A 50 -2.64 3.79 -14.13
CA ASP A 50 -2.76 4.06 -15.57
C ASP A 50 -1.59 3.46 -16.36
N LYS A 51 -0.35 3.64 -15.89
CA LYS A 51 0.85 2.98 -16.45
C LYS A 51 0.71 1.46 -16.46
N ALA A 52 0.21 0.86 -15.37
CA ALA A 52 0.02 -0.60 -15.31
C ALA A 52 -0.99 -1.10 -16.34
N ARG A 53 -2.07 -0.35 -16.58
CA ARG A 53 -3.05 -0.66 -17.65
C ARG A 53 -2.41 -0.54 -19.03
N TYR A 54 -1.63 0.50 -19.27
CA TYR A 54 -0.87 0.67 -20.52
C TYR A 54 0.08 -0.50 -20.77
N ILE A 55 0.89 -0.86 -19.77
CA ILE A 55 1.84 -1.99 -19.82
C ILE A 55 1.15 -3.30 -20.19
N ASP A 56 -0.05 -3.58 -19.65
CA ASP A 56 -0.77 -4.83 -19.93
C ASP A 56 -1.10 -4.99 -21.43
N SER A 57 -1.41 -3.91 -22.11
CA SER A 57 -1.74 -3.90 -23.55
C SER A 57 -0.53 -3.69 -24.47
N HIS A 58 0.61 -3.15 -23.99
CA HIS A 58 1.78 -2.74 -24.79
C HIS A 58 3.08 -3.43 -24.32
N ARG A 59 2.99 -4.72 -23.99
CA ARG A 59 4.12 -5.47 -23.37
C ARG A 59 5.36 -5.55 -24.24
N LYS A 60 5.22 -5.50 -25.56
CA LYS A 60 6.35 -5.54 -26.50
C LYS A 60 7.06 -4.19 -26.57
N GLU A 61 6.27 -3.14 -26.57
CA GLU A 61 6.73 -1.75 -26.67
C GLU A 61 7.54 -1.35 -25.44
N VAL A 62 7.15 -1.84 -24.25
CA VAL A 62 7.81 -1.53 -22.98
C VAL A 62 8.97 -2.48 -22.62
N ALA A 63 9.25 -3.49 -23.45
CA ALA A 63 10.22 -4.56 -23.14
C ALA A 63 11.67 -4.09 -23.01
N HIS A 64 11.97 -2.87 -23.39
CA HIS A 64 13.30 -2.25 -23.34
C HIS A 64 13.36 -0.98 -22.49
N THR A 65 12.31 -0.71 -21.69
CA THR A 65 12.19 0.50 -20.88
C THR A 65 13.34 0.63 -19.86
N CYS A 66 13.74 -0.46 -19.22
CA CYS A 66 14.80 -0.48 -18.20
C CYS A 66 16.08 -1.16 -18.69
N ASP A 67 16.42 -1.07 -20.00
CA ASP A 67 17.66 -1.64 -20.52
C ASP A 67 18.88 -1.06 -19.78
N GLY A 68 19.76 -1.94 -19.32
CA GLY A 68 20.95 -1.57 -18.55
C GLY A 68 20.73 -1.39 -17.05
N ARG A 69 19.49 -1.26 -16.56
CA ARG A 69 19.16 -1.17 -15.14
C ARG A 69 19.30 -2.49 -14.41
N VAL A 70 19.61 -2.41 -13.11
CA VAL A 70 19.75 -3.57 -12.23
C VAL A 70 18.89 -3.38 -10.98
N LEU A 71 18.00 -4.35 -10.74
CA LEU A 71 17.20 -4.46 -9.50
C LEU A 71 17.91 -5.41 -8.52
N ALA A 72 18.04 -5.01 -7.25
CA ALA A 72 18.30 -5.96 -6.17
C ALA A 72 17.01 -6.42 -5.50
N THR A 73 16.83 -7.75 -5.36
CA THR A 73 15.77 -8.34 -4.51
C THR A 73 16.38 -8.86 -3.21
N LEU A 74 16.27 -8.07 -2.13
CA LEU A 74 16.84 -8.39 -0.82
C LEU A 74 15.74 -8.96 0.10
N PHE A 75 15.53 -10.26 0.04
CA PHE A 75 14.47 -10.94 0.77
C PHE A 75 15.02 -11.65 2.00
N TYR A 76 15.03 -10.97 3.14
CA TYR A 76 15.42 -11.52 4.44
C TYR A 76 14.39 -12.51 4.99
N GLU A 77 13.14 -12.39 4.56
CA GLU A 77 12.05 -13.31 4.85
C GLU A 77 11.59 -13.99 3.56
N PRO A 78 11.39 -15.33 3.54
CA PRO A 78 10.95 -16.04 2.35
C PRO A 78 9.62 -15.54 1.80
N SER A 79 9.57 -15.23 0.52
CA SER A 79 8.34 -14.86 -0.20
C SER A 79 8.46 -15.19 -1.68
N THR A 80 7.96 -16.36 -2.09
CA THR A 80 8.05 -16.81 -3.48
C THR A 80 7.34 -15.87 -4.43
N ARG A 81 6.07 -15.57 -4.18
CA ARG A 81 5.25 -14.75 -5.10
C ARG A 81 5.77 -13.34 -5.26
N THR A 82 6.01 -12.63 -4.15
CA THR A 82 6.44 -11.24 -4.18
C THR A 82 7.79 -11.10 -4.86
N ARG A 83 8.76 -11.99 -4.54
CA ARG A 83 10.08 -11.98 -5.14
C ARG A 83 10.01 -12.22 -6.64
N LEU A 84 9.39 -13.33 -7.06
CA LEU A 84 9.25 -13.66 -8.49
C LEU A 84 8.51 -12.57 -9.26
N SER A 85 7.56 -11.89 -8.63
CA SER A 85 6.81 -10.80 -9.25
C SER A 85 7.69 -9.57 -9.52
N PHE A 86 8.53 -9.15 -8.56
CA PHE A 86 9.50 -8.06 -8.75
C PHE A 86 10.55 -8.44 -9.82
N GLU A 87 11.14 -9.63 -9.70
CA GLU A 87 12.12 -10.10 -10.66
C GLU A 87 11.54 -10.18 -12.09
N THR A 88 10.32 -10.72 -12.22
CA THR A 88 9.65 -10.80 -13.52
C THR A 88 9.31 -9.40 -14.05
N ALA A 89 8.91 -8.46 -13.20
CA ALA A 89 8.60 -7.08 -13.59
C ALA A 89 9.83 -6.42 -14.23
N MET A 90 10.97 -6.44 -13.56
CA MET A 90 12.23 -5.88 -14.07
C MET A 90 12.70 -6.56 -15.35
N LEU A 91 12.66 -7.91 -15.39
CA LEU A 91 13.06 -8.66 -16.58
C LEU A 91 12.17 -8.37 -17.80
N ARG A 92 10.87 -8.15 -17.60
CA ARG A 92 9.94 -7.78 -18.67
C ARG A 92 10.12 -6.35 -19.18
N LEU A 93 10.74 -5.49 -18.39
CA LEU A 93 11.15 -4.14 -18.77
C LEU A 93 12.53 -4.08 -19.41
N GLY A 94 13.23 -5.23 -19.58
CA GLY A 94 14.59 -5.30 -20.18
C GLY A 94 15.72 -5.17 -19.17
N GLY A 95 15.43 -4.93 -17.90
CA GLY A 95 16.45 -4.81 -16.85
C GLY A 95 17.00 -6.16 -16.40
N LYS A 96 17.90 -6.13 -15.43
CA LYS A 96 18.56 -7.28 -14.82
C LYS A 96 18.24 -7.38 -13.35
N VAL A 97 18.41 -8.57 -12.77
CA VAL A 97 18.10 -8.83 -11.37
C VAL A 97 19.25 -9.55 -10.68
N ILE A 98 19.58 -9.11 -9.48
CA ILE A 98 20.44 -9.81 -8.52
C ILE A 98 19.74 -9.86 -7.16
N GLY A 99 20.18 -10.71 -6.24
CA GLY A 99 19.62 -10.72 -4.88
C GLY A 99 19.74 -12.04 -4.17
N PHE A 100 19.05 -12.14 -3.01
CA PHE A 100 18.98 -13.35 -2.20
C PHE A 100 17.57 -13.58 -1.63
N ALA A 101 17.30 -14.84 -1.22
CA ALA A 101 16.01 -15.28 -0.67
C ALA A 101 16.21 -16.00 0.67
N GLY A 102 16.26 -15.23 1.75
CA GLY A 102 16.47 -15.70 3.11
C GLY A 102 17.74 -15.12 3.73
N ALA A 103 17.64 -14.62 4.97
CA ALA A 103 18.74 -14.02 5.71
C ALA A 103 19.94 -14.99 5.84
N GLN A 104 19.67 -16.28 6.02
CA GLN A 104 20.69 -17.33 6.17
C GLN A 104 21.52 -17.57 4.91
N LEU A 105 21.09 -17.08 3.76
CA LEU A 105 21.82 -17.14 2.47
C LEU A 105 22.62 -15.87 2.18
N SER A 106 22.69 -14.96 3.14
CA SER A 106 23.37 -13.66 3.01
C SER A 106 24.32 -13.42 4.18
N SER A 107 25.09 -12.32 4.12
CA SER A 107 25.97 -11.90 5.20
C SER A 107 25.23 -11.54 6.49
N ALA A 108 23.91 -11.35 6.46
CA ALA A 108 23.10 -11.16 7.66
C ALA A 108 23.22 -12.34 8.64
N SER A 109 23.45 -13.57 8.14
CA SER A 109 23.73 -14.75 8.97
C SER A 109 25.01 -14.63 9.80
N LYS A 110 25.92 -13.71 9.43
CA LYS A 110 27.17 -13.40 10.12
C LYS A 110 27.05 -12.16 11.03
N GLY A 111 25.84 -11.56 11.11
CA GLY A 111 25.59 -10.35 11.91
C GLY A 111 25.76 -9.03 11.15
N GLU A 112 25.83 -9.05 9.80
CA GLU A 112 25.85 -7.82 9.00
C GLU A 112 24.51 -7.09 9.15
N THR A 113 24.58 -5.78 9.43
CA THR A 113 23.39 -4.93 9.60
C THR A 113 22.68 -4.66 8.26
N VAL A 114 21.40 -4.26 8.30
CA VAL A 114 20.68 -3.79 7.11
C VAL A 114 21.42 -2.62 6.47
N ASN A 115 21.90 -1.66 7.27
CA ASN A 115 22.64 -0.50 6.80
C ASN A 115 23.91 -0.87 5.99
N ASP A 116 24.70 -1.81 6.51
CA ASP A 116 25.94 -2.20 5.85
C ASP A 116 25.67 -2.97 4.55
N THR A 117 24.70 -3.91 4.59
CA THR A 117 24.24 -4.61 3.38
C THR A 117 23.81 -3.60 2.31
N LEU A 118 23.02 -2.59 2.67
CA LEU A 118 22.51 -1.59 1.70
C LEU A 118 23.64 -0.72 1.13
N LYS A 119 24.58 -0.26 1.96
CA LYS A 119 25.75 0.51 1.52
C LYS A 119 26.60 -0.27 0.51
N VAL A 120 26.71 -1.58 0.68
CA VAL A 120 27.43 -2.44 -0.29
C VAL A 120 26.60 -2.61 -1.55
N VAL A 121 25.35 -3.03 -1.45
CA VAL A 121 24.50 -3.38 -2.59
C VAL A 121 24.18 -2.16 -3.46
N SER A 122 24.01 -0.98 -2.86
CA SER A 122 23.72 0.26 -3.60
C SER A 122 24.81 0.65 -4.62
N ASN A 123 26.03 0.11 -4.48
CA ASN A 123 27.08 0.30 -5.49
C ASN A 123 26.91 -0.58 -6.74
N TYR A 124 25.99 -1.54 -6.72
CA TYR A 124 25.83 -2.54 -7.77
C TYR A 124 24.52 -2.39 -8.54
N VAL A 125 23.54 -1.61 -7.99
CA VAL A 125 22.16 -1.62 -8.48
C VAL A 125 21.57 -0.21 -8.56
N ASP A 126 20.52 -0.07 -9.36
CA ASP A 126 19.80 1.19 -9.56
C ASP A 126 18.56 1.31 -8.64
N VAL A 127 17.99 0.18 -8.20
CA VAL A 127 16.83 0.12 -7.34
C VAL A 127 16.85 -1.16 -6.48
N VAL A 128 16.27 -1.09 -5.27
CA VAL A 128 16.20 -2.22 -4.34
C VAL A 128 14.75 -2.52 -3.99
N ALA A 129 14.30 -3.76 -4.18
CA ALA A 129 13.09 -4.29 -3.58
C ALA A 129 13.47 -5.10 -2.32
N MET A 130 13.04 -4.62 -1.15
CA MET A 130 13.44 -5.20 0.13
C MET A 130 12.24 -5.79 0.87
N ARG A 131 12.38 -7.05 1.33
CA ARG A 131 11.45 -7.68 2.26
C ARG A 131 12.16 -8.11 3.52
N HIS A 132 11.61 -7.73 4.68
CA HIS A 132 12.26 -7.97 5.98
C HIS A 132 11.25 -8.41 7.06
N PRO A 133 11.60 -9.32 7.99
CA PRO A 133 10.69 -9.73 9.07
C PRO A 133 10.50 -8.66 10.15
N LYS A 134 11.42 -7.68 10.24
CA LYS A 134 11.35 -6.57 11.21
C LYS A 134 10.65 -5.36 10.60
N GLU A 135 9.72 -4.80 11.37
CA GLU A 135 8.94 -3.63 11.01
C GLU A 135 9.81 -2.38 11.02
N GLY A 136 9.70 -1.55 9.98
CA GLY A 136 10.52 -0.36 9.78
C GLY A 136 11.88 -0.59 9.12
N ALA A 137 12.22 -1.83 8.75
CA ALA A 137 13.52 -2.11 8.12
C ALA A 137 13.67 -1.39 6.77
N ALA A 138 12.60 -1.29 5.98
CA ALA A 138 12.61 -0.56 4.72
C ALA A 138 12.83 0.95 4.95
N PHE A 139 12.27 1.53 5.99
CA PHE A 139 12.52 2.92 6.36
C PHE A 139 13.98 3.16 6.79
N VAL A 140 14.57 2.25 7.57
CA VAL A 140 16.02 2.30 7.88
C VAL A 140 16.86 2.28 6.62
N ALA A 141 16.49 1.44 5.65
CA ALA A 141 17.16 1.34 4.36
C ALA A 141 17.23 2.69 3.62
N THR A 142 16.14 3.46 3.60
CA THR A 142 16.10 4.79 2.95
C THR A 142 17.04 5.82 3.60
N GLN A 143 17.37 5.62 4.87
CA GLN A 143 18.31 6.51 5.57
C GLN A 143 19.78 6.13 5.34
N ALA A 144 20.04 4.92 4.87
CA ALA A 144 21.39 4.41 4.67
C ALA A 144 21.96 4.76 3.30
N VAL A 145 21.12 4.86 2.27
CA VAL A 145 21.52 5.03 0.86
C VAL A 145 20.56 5.94 0.10
N SER A 146 21.04 6.52 -1.01
CA SER A 146 20.20 7.30 -1.94
C SER A 146 19.56 6.46 -3.04
N THR A 147 19.97 5.20 -3.21
CA THR A 147 19.33 4.25 -4.14
C THR A 147 17.88 4.05 -3.73
N PRO A 148 16.90 4.17 -4.64
CA PRO A 148 15.49 3.97 -4.33
C PRO A 148 15.20 2.61 -3.70
N ILE A 149 14.44 2.62 -2.61
CA ILE A 149 14.00 1.41 -1.89
C ILE A 149 12.50 1.22 -2.10
N ILE A 150 12.10 0.04 -2.55
CA ILE A 150 10.70 -0.38 -2.63
C ILE A 150 10.44 -1.40 -1.53
N ASN A 151 9.51 -1.10 -0.63
CA ASN A 151 9.11 -2.03 0.43
C ASN A 151 8.29 -3.20 -0.16
N ALA A 152 8.85 -4.38 -0.15
CA ALA A 152 8.21 -5.63 -0.57
C ALA A 152 7.54 -6.38 0.60
N GLY A 153 7.39 -5.71 1.74
CA GLY A 153 6.77 -6.17 2.98
C GLY A 153 7.74 -6.18 4.17
N ASP A 154 7.38 -5.50 5.25
CA ASP A 154 8.15 -5.44 6.49
C ASP A 154 7.31 -5.92 7.69
N GLY A 155 7.57 -7.13 8.13
CA GLY A 155 6.90 -7.74 9.28
C GLY A 155 5.37 -7.72 9.20
N GLY A 156 4.72 -7.17 10.20
CA GLY A 156 3.27 -6.94 10.27
C GLY A 156 2.84 -5.53 9.84
N HIS A 157 3.78 -4.67 9.50
CA HIS A 157 3.56 -3.25 9.28
C HIS A 157 2.97 -2.94 7.90
N MET A 158 3.75 -2.94 6.82
CA MET A 158 3.31 -2.47 5.51
C MET A 158 3.63 -3.43 4.36
N HIS A 159 2.81 -3.36 3.30
CA HIS A 159 3.10 -4.03 2.02
C HIS A 159 2.52 -3.19 0.86
N PRO A 160 3.09 -2.01 0.55
CA PRO A 160 2.49 -1.05 -0.38
C PRO A 160 2.18 -1.64 -1.75
N THR A 161 3.05 -2.52 -2.26
CA THR A 161 2.81 -3.12 -3.59
C THR A 161 1.71 -4.18 -3.61
N GLN A 162 1.27 -4.69 -2.45
CA GLN A 162 0.06 -5.50 -2.37
C GLN A 162 -1.18 -4.64 -2.49
N THR A 163 -1.25 -3.54 -1.75
CA THR A 163 -2.36 -2.59 -1.85
C THR A 163 -2.51 -2.02 -3.26
N LEU A 164 -1.40 -1.69 -3.95
CA LEU A 164 -1.44 -1.28 -5.35
C LEU A 164 -2.02 -2.38 -6.26
N ALA A 165 -1.69 -3.66 -6.02
CA ALA A 165 -2.28 -4.78 -6.76
C ALA A 165 -3.79 -4.92 -6.51
N ASP A 166 -4.22 -4.67 -5.27
CA ASP A 166 -5.62 -4.71 -4.85
C ASP A 166 -6.40 -3.59 -5.57
N LEU A 167 -5.89 -2.35 -5.53
CA LEU A 167 -6.47 -1.20 -6.24
C LEU A 167 -6.54 -1.43 -7.75
N ALA A 168 -5.48 -1.96 -8.36
CA ALA A 168 -5.46 -2.26 -9.79
C ALA A 168 -6.54 -3.30 -10.16
N THR A 169 -6.78 -4.28 -9.29
CA THR A 169 -7.79 -5.32 -9.52
C THR A 169 -9.19 -4.76 -9.34
N ILE A 170 -9.44 -3.95 -8.32
CA ILE A 170 -10.73 -3.26 -8.13
C ILE A 170 -11.00 -2.34 -9.33
N LEU A 171 -10.03 -1.53 -9.72
CA LEU A 171 -10.15 -0.63 -10.87
C LEU A 171 -10.43 -1.37 -12.18
N ALA A 172 -9.78 -2.52 -12.42
CA ALA A 172 -10.00 -3.34 -13.61
C ALA A 172 -11.43 -3.89 -13.67
N ARG A 173 -12.04 -4.20 -12.52
CA ARG A 173 -13.38 -4.79 -12.43
C ARG A 173 -14.51 -3.74 -12.41
N PHE A 174 -14.28 -2.56 -11.83
CA PHE A 174 -15.30 -1.52 -11.63
C PHE A 174 -15.06 -0.24 -12.42
N GLY A 175 -13.87 0.00 -12.92
CA GLY A 175 -13.48 1.26 -13.57
C GLY A 175 -13.36 2.45 -12.62
N ARG A 176 -13.56 2.25 -11.31
CA ARG A 176 -13.48 3.28 -10.26
C ARG A 176 -12.97 2.69 -8.94
N LEU A 177 -12.56 3.57 -8.02
CA LEU A 177 -12.09 3.23 -6.67
C LEU A 177 -12.94 3.89 -5.56
N ASN A 178 -13.92 4.70 -5.94
CA ASN A 178 -14.90 5.35 -5.06
C ASN A 178 -16.30 4.78 -5.24
N ASN A 179 -17.25 5.19 -4.39
CA ASN A 179 -18.64 4.72 -4.40
C ASN A 179 -18.74 3.18 -4.39
N LEU A 180 -18.02 2.56 -3.47
CA LEU A 180 -17.93 1.11 -3.31
C LEU A 180 -18.37 0.69 -1.91
N THR A 181 -19.00 -0.48 -1.83
CA THR A 181 -19.19 -1.22 -0.58
C THR A 181 -18.20 -2.38 -0.53
N VAL A 182 -17.20 -2.28 0.36
CA VAL A 182 -16.06 -3.21 0.43
C VAL A 182 -16.16 -4.06 1.68
N GLY A 183 -16.42 -5.34 1.53
CA GLY A 183 -16.39 -6.32 2.61
C GLY A 183 -14.97 -6.82 2.85
N LEU A 184 -14.50 -6.75 4.09
CA LEU A 184 -13.20 -7.23 4.54
C LEU A 184 -13.44 -8.35 5.54
N CYS A 185 -13.07 -9.59 5.21
CA CYS A 185 -13.51 -10.77 5.96
C CYS A 185 -12.32 -11.63 6.42
N GLY A 186 -12.28 -11.92 7.71
CA GLY A 186 -11.31 -12.82 8.33
C GLY A 186 -10.51 -12.21 9.47
N ASP A 187 -9.18 -12.24 9.40
CA ASP A 187 -8.28 -11.64 10.38
C ASP A 187 -8.08 -10.15 10.08
N LEU A 188 -8.84 -9.30 10.75
CA LEU A 188 -8.73 -7.84 10.58
C LEU A 188 -7.79 -7.20 11.62
N THR A 189 -7.38 -7.95 12.66
CA THR A 189 -6.43 -7.45 13.68
C THR A 189 -5.00 -7.42 13.15
N TYR A 190 -4.56 -8.52 12.52
CA TYR A 190 -3.19 -8.68 12.03
C TYR A 190 -3.07 -8.53 10.51
N GLY A 191 -4.17 -8.22 9.86
CA GLY A 191 -4.31 -8.10 8.42
C GLY A 191 -3.73 -6.79 7.86
N ARG A 192 -2.39 -6.59 7.90
CA ARG A 192 -1.75 -5.36 7.37
C ARG A 192 -2.22 -4.94 5.98
N THR A 193 -2.53 -5.90 5.10
CA THR A 193 -3.03 -5.62 3.75
C THR A 193 -4.43 -5.03 3.77
N VAL A 194 -5.24 -5.41 4.76
CA VAL A 194 -6.58 -4.83 5.01
C VAL A 194 -6.43 -3.39 5.49
N HIS A 195 -5.55 -3.14 6.46
CA HIS A 195 -5.32 -1.80 7.00
C HIS A 195 -4.88 -0.84 5.90
N SER A 196 -3.82 -1.18 5.17
CA SER A 196 -3.33 -0.35 4.05
C SER A 196 -4.37 -0.16 2.95
N LEU A 197 -5.23 -1.16 2.68
CA LEU A 197 -6.30 -1.04 1.69
C LEU A 197 -7.38 -0.06 2.15
N ILE A 198 -7.81 -0.14 3.42
CA ILE A 198 -8.77 0.79 4.01
C ILE A 198 -8.24 2.22 3.91
N GLU A 199 -7.04 2.45 4.44
CA GLU A 199 -6.39 3.78 4.46
C GLU A 199 -6.27 4.38 3.06
N THR A 200 -5.88 3.55 2.08
CA THR A 200 -5.71 4.03 0.71
C THR A 200 -7.06 4.27 0.02
N LEU A 201 -8.07 3.41 0.23
CA LEU A 201 -9.40 3.62 -0.34
C LEU A 201 -10.11 4.86 0.24
N CYS A 202 -9.86 5.20 1.51
CA CYS A 202 -10.34 6.44 2.10
C CYS A 202 -9.93 7.68 1.29
N ARG A 203 -8.76 7.65 0.65
CA ARG A 203 -8.24 8.75 -0.19
C ARG A 203 -9.05 8.98 -1.48
N PHE A 204 -9.80 7.97 -1.93
CA PHE A 204 -10.68 8.08 -3.11
C PHE A 204 -12.12 8.45 -2.72
N GLY A 205 -12.46 8.38 -1.45
CA GLY A 205 -13.75 8.82 -0.89
C GLY A 205 -14.95 7.93 -1.21
N ASN A 206 -16.05 8.20 -0.49
CA ASN A 206 -17.36 7.53 -0.68
C ASN A 206 -17.26 5.99 -0.66
N VAL A 207 -16.51 5.44 0.29
CA VAL A 207 -16.39 3.99 0.49
C VAL A 207 -17.10 3.60 1.78
N HIS A 208 -17.95 2.58 1.69
CA HIS A 208 -18.55 1.92 2.83
C HIS A 208 -17.82 0.62 3.12
N PHE A 209 -17.19 0.51 4.28
CA PHE A 209 -16.46 -0.69 4.69
C PHE A 209 -17.36 -1.58 5.54
N VAL A 210 -17.47 -2.86 5.17
CA VAL A 210 -18.14 -3.89 5.97
C VAL A 210 -17.06 -4.78 6.59
N LEU A 211 -16.83 -4.64 7.89
CA LEU A 211 -15.77 -5.30 8.64
C LEU A 211 -16.30 -6.60 9.24
N ILE A 212 -15.92 -7.73 8.64
CA ILE A 212 -16.50 -9.05 8.94
C ILE A 212 -15.46 -9.90 9.68
N SER A 213 -15.57 -9.99 11.00
CA SER A 213 -14.60 -10.72 11.82
C SER A 213 -15.21 -11.23 13.12
N PRO A 214 -14.63 -12.28 13.75
CA PRO A 214 -14.94 -12.61 15.13
C PRO A 214 -14.41 -11.50 16.06
N ASP A 215 -14.94 -11.42 17.29
CA ASP A 215 -14.58 -10.34 18.22
C ASP A 215 -13.08 -10.29 18.54
N GLU A 216 -12.42 -11.45 18.51
CA GLU A 216 -11.00 -11.59 18.81
C GLU A 216 -10.09 -11.09 17.68
N LEU A 217 -10.65 -10.87 16.47
CA LEU A 217 -9.92 -10.48 15.26
C LEU A 217 -10.47 -9.20 14.64
N LYS A 218 -11.09 -8.33 15.42
CA LYS A 218 -11.61 -7.04 14.97
C LYS A 218 -10.54 -6.10 14.47
N THR A 219 -10.95 -5.16 13.63
CA THR A 219 -10.12 -4.07 13.13
C THR A 219 -9.58 -3.24 14.30
N PRO A 220 -8.28 -2.94 14.34
CA PRO A 220 -7.68 -2.08 15.35
C PRO A 220 -8.27 -0.67 15.34
N GLN A 221 -8.30 -0.04 16.51
CA GLN A 221 -8.93 1.27 16.70
C GLN A 221 -8.31 2.35 15.79
N TYR A 222 -7.00 2.35 15.59
CA TYR A 222 -6.34 3.35 14.73
C TYR A 222 -6.81 3.30 13.27
N VAL A 223 -7.21 2.11 12.76
CA VAL A 223 -7.79 1.97 11.41
C VAL A 223 -9.24 2.48 11.40
N ILE A 224 -9.98 2.20 12.47
CA ILE A 224 -11.34 2.72 12.64
C ILE A 224 -11.33 4.25 12.73
N ASP A 225 -10.39 4.82 13.48
CA ASP A 225 -10.21 6.26 13.60
C ASP A 225 -9.93 6.87 12.21
N ARG A 226 -9.12 6.20 11.38
CA ARG A 226 -8.85 6.63 10.01
C ARG A 226 -10.12 6.70 9.13
N ILE A 227 -11.02 5.73 9.26
CA ILE A 227 -12.31 5.77 8.55
C ILE A 227 -13.15 6.94 9.07
N ASN A 228 -13.22 7.11 10.40
CA ASN A 228 -14.00 8.17 11.04
C ASN A 228 -13.48 9.57 10.70
N ASP A 229 -12.16 9.71 10.55
CA ASP A 229 -11.51 10.96 10.17
C ASP A 229 -11.75 11.33 8.68
N THR A 230 -12.28 10.40 7.89
CA THR A 230 -12.60 10.62 6.47
C THR A 230 -14.11 10.83 6.30
N PRO A 231 -14.62 12.08 6.18
CA PRO A 231 -16.05 12.38 6.21
C PRO A 231 -16.91 11.67 5.16
N SER A 232 -16.28 11.29 4.04
CA SER A 232 -16.95 10.59 2.93
C SER A 232 -16.97 9.07 3.08
N CYS A 233 -16.31 8.52 4.11
CA CYS A 233 -16.24 7.08 4.35
C CYS A 233 -17.08 6.69 5.56
N THR A 234 -17.59 5.45 5.54
CA THR A 234 -18.38 4.88 6.64
C THR A 234 -18.01 3.42 6.82
N TYR A 235 -18.35 2.85 7.98
CA TYR A 235 -18.17 1.43 8.22
C TYR A 235 -19.31 0.84 9.04
N GLU A 236 -19.44 -0.48 8.96
CA GLU A 236 -20.19 -1.31 9.88
C GLU A 236 -19.39 -2.57 10.25
N GLU A 237 -19.63 -3.11 11.44
CA GLU A 237 -19.02 -4.35 11.90
C GLU A 237 -20.07 -5.46 11.99
N THR A 238 -19.74 -6.65 11.52
CA THR A 238 -20.57 -7.85 11.64
C THR A 238 -19.73 -9.11 11.83
N ARG A 239 -20.33 -10.17 12.33
CA ARG A 239 -19.72 -11.50 12.40
C ARG A 239 -20.22 -12.43 11.29
N ASP A 240 -21.30 -12.10 10.63
CA ASP A 240 -21.94 -12.97 9.63
C ASP A 240 -21.80 -12.43 8.21
N LEU A 241 -20.88 -13.07 7.47
CA LEU A 241 -20.69 -12.79 6.05
C LEU A 241 -22.00 -12.96 5.25
N MET A 242 -22.85 -13.92 5.64
CA MET A 242 -24.03 -14.26 4.85
C MET A 242 -25.18 -13.23 4.96
N GLU A 243 -25.16 -12.41 6.00
CA GLU A 243 -26.10 -11.28 6.16
C GLU A 243 -25.79 -10.13 5.21
N VAL A 244 -24.51 -9.92 4.87
CA VAL A 244 -24.05 -8.73 4.17
C VAL A 244 -23.55 -8.99 2.74
N ILE A 245 -23.20 -10.24 2.38
CA ILE A 245 -22.57 -10.59 1.10
C ILE A 245 -23.33 -10.10 -0.12
N GLY A 246 -24.65 -10.06 -0.05
CA GLY A 246 -25.53 -9.58 -1.14
C GLY A 246 -25.40 -8.08 -1.43
N GLY A 247 -24.94 -7.28 -0.45
CA GLY A 247 -24.73 -5.84 -0.57
C GLY A 247 -23.37 -5.45 -1.09
N LEU A 248 -22.37 -6.34 -1.00
CA LEU A 248 -20.99 -6.03 -1.28
C LEU A 248 -20.73 -5.80 -2.78
N ASP A 249 -19.87 -4.83 -3.09
CA ASP A 249 -19.28 -4.65 -4.42
C ASP A 249 -17.96 -5.41 -4.54
N VAL A 250 -17.17 -5.47 -3.47
CA VAL A 250 -15.90 -6.19 -3.38
C VAL A 250 -15.90 -7.03 -2.11
N LEU A 251 -15.41 -8.26 -2.19
CA LEU A 251 -15.12 -9.08 -1.01
C LEU A 251 -13.62 -9.38 -0.94
N TYR A 252 -12.97 -8.90 0.10
CA TYR A 252 -11.56 -9.17 0.40
C TYR A 252 -11.47 -10.19 1.53
N MET A 253 -11.00 -11.41 1.20
CA MET A 253 -10.82 -12.49 2.17
C MET A 253 -9.40 -12.47 2.72
N THR A 254 -9.23 -12.72 4.01
CA THR A 254 -7.93 -12.91 4.65
C THR A 254 -7.89 -14.23 5.41
N ARG A 255 -6.71 -14.84 5.49
CA ARG A 255 -6.49 -15.99 6.34
C ARG A 255 -6.26 -15.56 7.79
N VAL A 256 -6.62 -16.41 8.74
CA VAL A 256 -6.18 -16.29 10.12
C VAL A 256 -4.71 -16.71 10.21
N GLN A 257 -3.84 -15.80 10.68
CA GLN A 257 -2.38 -15.94 10.63
C GLN A 257 -1.84 -16.67 11.87
N GLU A 258 -1.59 -18.01 11.80
CA GLU A 258 -1.10 -18.81 12.93
C GLU A 258 0.15 -18.21 13.59
N GLU A 259 1.05 -17.67 12.79
CA GLU A 259 2.30 -17.04 13.20
C GLU A 259 2.15 -15.79 14.08
N ARG A 260 0.93 -15.30 14.26
CA ARG A 260 0.59 -14.13 15.10
C ARG A 260 0.01 -14.52 16.47
N PHE A 261 -0.46 -15.75 16.62
CA PHE A 261 -1.07 -16.21 17.85
C PHE A 261 0.00 -16.72 18.83
N THR A 262 -0.12 -16.32 20.08
CA THR A 262 0.63 -16.92 21.20
C THR A 262 -0.05 -18.17 21.74
N ASP A 263 -1.38 -18.24 21.60
CA ASP A 263 -2.21 -19.37 21.99
C ASP A 263 -2.69 -20.16 20.76
N ARG A 264 -2.17 -21.38 20.62
CA ARG A 264 -2.54 -22.28 19.52
C ARG A 264 -3.98 -22.76 19.58
N GLU A 265 -4.57 -22.89 20.78
CA GLU A 265 -5.97 -23.31 20.91
C GLU A 265 -6.92 -22.21 20.39
N GLN A 266 -6.60 -20.96 20.67
CA GLN A 266 -7.32 -19.82 20.11
C GLN A 266 -7.24 -19.82 18.59
N TYR A 267 -6.07 -19.99 18.00
CA TYR A 267 -5.91 -20.11 16.55
C TYR A 267 -6.79 -21.22 15.97
N LEU A 268 -6.76 -22.44 16.54
CA LEU A 268 -7.53 -23.57 16.04
C LEU A 268 -9.04 -23.35 16.09
N ARG A 269 -9.53 -22.54 17.03
CA ARG A 269 -10.97 -22.16 17.09
C ARG A 269 -11.35 -21.17 16.00
N LEU A 270 -10.44 -20.26 15.62
CA LEU A 270 -10.74 -19.12 14.75
C LEU A 270 -10.41 -19.38 13.27
N ARG A 271 -9.44 -20.26 12.97
CA ARG A 271 -8.93 -20.50 11.61
C ARG A 271 -9.98 -20.87 10.57
N ASP A 272 -11.03 -21.57 11.00
CA ASP A 272 -12.10 -22.10 10.12
C ASP A 272 -13.41 -21.29 10.22
N THR A 273 -13.39 -20.12 10.86
CA THR A 273 -14.60 -19.31 11.07
C THR A 273 -15.23 -18.87 9.76
N TYR A 274 -14.42 -18.46 8.79
CA TYR A 274 -14.88 -18.04 7.48
C TYR A 274 -14.29 -18.91 6.38
N ILE A 275 -15.14 -19.72 5.76
CA ILE A 275 -14.80 -20.50 4.57
C ILE A 275 -15.75 -20.06 3.47
N LEU A 276 -15.24 -19.38 2.46
CA LEU A 276 -16.01 -19.01 1.28
C LEU A 276 -16.14 -20.22 0.35
N THR A 277 -17.35 -20.55 -0.04
CA THR A 277 -17.68 -21.64 -0.97
C THR A 277 -18.50 -21.09 -2.14
N GLU A 278 -18.58 -21.84 -3.25
CA GLU A 278 -19.46 -21.51 -4.37
C GLU A 278 -20.92 -21.31 -3.91
N GLY A 279 -21.40 -22.17 -3.00
CA GLY A 279 -22.76 -22.06 -2.44
C GLY A 279 -23.03 -20.75 -1.70
N LYS A 280 -22.02 -20.20 -1.00
CA LYS A 280 -22.14 -18.89 -0.34
C LYS A 280 -22.17 -17.75 -1.37
N LEU A 281 -21.41 -17.85 -2.46
CA LEU A 281 -21.41 -16.89 -3.53
C LEU A 281 -22.73 -16.75 -4.29
N GLN A 282 -23.66 -17.71 -4.18
CA GLN A 282 -24.98 -17.62 -4.82
C GLN A 282 -25.79 -16.40 -4.33
N LYS A 283 -25.51 -15.89 -3.11
CA LYS A 283 -26.16 -14.69 -2.57
C LYS A 283 -25.44 -13.39 -2.93
N ALA A 284 -24.22 -13.46 -3.44
CA ALA A 284 -23.41 -12.30 -3.82
C ALA A 284 -23.84 -11.72 -5.18
N LYS A 285 -23.51 -10.46 -5.42
CA LYS A 285 -23.66 -9.84 -6.74
C LYS A 285 -22.86 -10.61 -7.79
N SER A 286 -23.39 -10.75 -8.98
CA SER A 286 -22.76 -11.53 -10.08
C SER A 286 -21.40 -10.96 -10.54
N HIS A 287 -21.15 -9.67 -10.28
CA HIS A 287 -19.93 -8.96 -10.66
C HIS A 287 -19.01 -8.64 -9.48
N MET A 288 -19.32 -9.13 -8.26
CA MET A 288 -18.51 -8.89 -7.05
C MET A 288 -17.18 -9.67 -7.14
N PRO A 289 -16.01 -9.05 -7.32
CA PRO A 289 -14.76 -9.77 -7.25
C PRO A 289 -14.45 -10.22 -5.82
N VAL A 290 -13.91 -11.42 -5.73
CA VAL A 290 -13.30 -11.97 -4.52
C VAL A 290 -11.79 -11.78 -4.61
N LEU A 291 -11.23 -11.02 -3.69
CA LEU A 291 -9.81 -10.71 -3.56
C LEU A 291 -9.20 -11.50 -2.40
N HIS A 292 -7.90 -11.79 -2.50
CA HIS A 292 -7.13 -12.44 -1.43
C HIS A 292 -5.63 -12.18 -1.62
N PRO A 293 -4.86 -11.81 -0.57
CA PRO A 293 -3.44 -11.50 -0.71
C PRO A 293 -2.56 -12.75 -0.93
N LEU A 294 -3.14 -13.95 -0.78
CA LEU A 294 -2.45 -15.24 -0.85
C LEU A 294 -1.23 -15.33 0.13
N PRO A 295 -0.85 -16.52 0.60
CA PRO A 295 -1.45 -17.81 0.29
C PRO A 295 -2.78 -18.02 1.01
N ARG A 296 -3.73 -18.65 0.35
CA ARG A 296 -4.90 -19.20 1.03
C ARG A 296 -4.58 -20.60 1.58
N ILE A 297 -5.28 -21.01 2.61
CA ILE A 297 -5.25 -22.36 3.18
C ILE A 297 -6.60 -23.04 2.95
N ASN A 298 -7.63 -22.60 3.70
CA ASN A 298 -8.99 -23.15 3.63
C ASN A 298 -10.10 -22.06 3.64
N GLU A 299 -9.74 -20.79 3.85
CA GLU A 299 -10.68 -19.68 3.91
C GLU A 299 -11.40 -19.39 2.59
N ILE A 300 -10.87 -19.89 1.48
CA ILE A 300 -11.55 -19.96 0.19
C ILE A 300 -11.46 -21.41 -0.31
N ALA A 301 -12.59 -22.07 -0.45
CA ALA A 301 -12.67 -23.43 -0.98
C ALA A 301 -12.26 -23.50 -2.45
N VAL A 302 -11.78 -24.66 -2.89
CA VAL A 302 -11.25 -24.84 -4.26
C VAL A 302 -12.34 -24.71 -5.32
N ASP A 303 -13.59 -25.02 -4.97
CA ASP A 303 -14.75 -24.87 -5.87
C ASP A 303 -15.01 -23.42 -6.32
N VAL A 304 -14.47 -22.44 -5.59
CA VAL A 304 -14.56 -21.02 -5.95
C VAL A 304 -13.61 -20.64 -7.09
N ASP A 305 -12.57 -21.43 -7.37
CA ASP A 305 -11.54 -21.08 -8.36
C ASP A 305 -12.09 -20.92 -9.79
N ASP A 306 -13.13 -21.68 -10.13
CA ASP A 306 -13.78 -21.62 -11.45
C ASP A 306 -14.90 -20.58 -11.52
N ASP A 307 -15.23 -19.89 -10.41
CA ASP A 307 -16.23 -18.83 -10.39
C ASP A 307 -15.63 -17.55 -11.02
N PRO A 308 -16.36 -16.87 -11.96
CA PRO A 308 -15.88 -15.67 -12.62
C PRO A 308 -15.58 -14.49 -11.66
N ARG A 309 -16.07 -14.58 -10.42
CA ARG A 309 -15.78 -13.61 -9.34
C ARG A 309 -14.45 -13.86 -8.64
N ALA A 310 -13.82 -15.03 -8.81
CA ALA A 310 -12.51 -15.37 -8.24
C ALA A 310 -11.41 -14.51 -8.88
N ALA A 311 -11.14 -13.34 -8.31
CA ALA A 311 -10.19 -12.36 -8.85
C ALA A 311 -8.79 -12.46 -8.23
N TYR A 312 -8.56 -13.32 -7.22
CA TYR A 312 -7.29 -13.39 -6.49
C TYR A 312 -6.11 -13.91 -7.34
N PHE A 313 -6.34 -14.65 -8.42
CA PHE A 313 -5.27 -14.99 -9.36
C PHE A 313 -5.02 -13.88 -10.40
N GLU A 314 -6.07 -13.15 -10.81
CA GLU A 314 -5.92 -11.94 -11.61
C GLU A 314 -5.14 -10.85 -10.84
N GLN A 315 -5.40 -10.73 -9.53
CA GLN A 315 -4.69 -9.84 -8.60
C GLN A 315 -3.16 -10.11 -8.61
N VAL A 316 -2.72 -11.36 -8.77
CA VAL A 316 -1.28 -11.69 -8.92
C VAL A 316 -0.70 -11.09 -10.19
N LYS A 317 -1.42 -11.18 -11.33
CA LYS A 317 -1.02 -10.54 -12.59
C LYS A 317 -0.97 -9.03 -12.45
N ASN A 318 -2.00 -8.42 -11.88
CA ASN A 318 -2.08 -6.98 -11.65
C ASN A 318 -0.95 -6.50 -10.73
N GLY A 319 -0.58 -7.29 -9.72
CA GLY A 319 0.55 -7.01 -8.87
C GLY A 319 1.89 -6.95 -9.61
N MET A 320 2.10 -7.82 -10.61
CA MET A 320 3.30 -7.75 -11.46
C MET A 320 3.29 -6.48 -12.32
N LEU A 321 2.15 -6.14 -12.94
CA LEU A 321 2.01 -4.93 -13.76
C LEU A 321 2.24 -3.66 -12.95
N MET A 322 1.73 -3.62 -11.71
CA MET A 322 1.97 -2.50 -10.79
C MET A 322 3.44 -2.37 -10.40
N ARG A 323 4.16 -3.49 -10.24
CA ARG A 323 5.60 -3.46 -9.99
C ARG A 323 6.38 -2.97 -11.20
N MET A 324 5.99 -3.35 -12.43
CA MET A 324 6.57 -2.79 -13.66
C MET A 324 6.38 -1.27 -13.70
N ALA A 325 5.17 -0.77 -13.44
CA ALA A 325 4.88 0.66 -13.41
C ALA A 325 5.67 1.39 -12.30
N LEU A 326 5.81 0.78 -11.12
CA LEU A 326 6.54 1.35 -9.99
C LEU A 326 8.05 1.37 -10.25
N GLU A 327 8.63 0.26 -10.70
CA GLU A 327 10.06 0.14 -10.99
C GLU A 327 10.49 1.15 -12.06
N SER A 328 9.78 1.23 -13.19
CA SER A 328 10.08 2.24 -14.24
C SER A 328 9.94 3.67 -13.72
N SER A 329 8.94 3.95 -12.87
CA SER A 329 8.70 5.30 -12.36
C SER A 329 9.77 5.74 -11.34
N VAL A 330 10.22 4.86 -10.43
CA VAL A 330 11.28 5.21 -9.48
C VAL A 330 12.65 5.32 -10.14
N LEU A 331 12.88 4.60 -11.24
CA LEU A 331 14.07 4.70 -12.07
C LEU A 331 14.05 5.94 -12.96
N GLY A 332 12.91 6.57 -13.17
CA GLY A 332 12.74 7.67 -14.12
C GLY A 332 12.76 7.23 -15.57
N ASP A 333 12.57 5.93 -15.84
CA ASP A 333 12.56 5.37 -17.18
C ASP A 333 11.14 5.48 -17.77
N GLU A 334 11.03 6.17 -18.92
CA GLU A 334 9.75 6.42 -19.57
C GLU A 334 9.29 5.19 -20.38
N LEU A 335 8.00 4.87 -20.24
CA LEU A 335 7.38 3.81 -21.03
C LEU A 335 7.23 4.29 -22.48
N CYS A 336 7.76 3.55 -23.43
CA CYS A 336 7.70 3.89 -24.86
C CYS A 336 6.23 4.04 -25.32
N GLY A 337 5.89 5.22 -25.85
CA GLY A 337 4.56 5.52 -26.38
C GLY A 337 3.47 5.72 -25.31
N TYR A 338 3.81 5.78 -24.03
CA TYR A 338 2.84 6.03 -22.98
C TYR A 338 2.45 7.51 -22.95
N GLU A 339 1.13 7.73 -23.03
CA GLU A 339 0.50 9.02 -22.79
C GLU A 339 -0.51 8.87 -21.66
N PRO A 340 -0.43 9.69 -20.60
CA PRO A 340 -1.38 9.63 -19.50
C PRO A 340 -2.82 9.83 -19.95
N THR A 341 -3.72 8.95 -19.54
CA THR A 341 -5.16 9.08 -19.80
C THR A 341 -5.82 10.09 -18.84
N ASP A 342 -7.09 10.43 -19.09
CA ASP A 342 -7.84 11.33 -18.19
C ASP A 342 -8.05 10.74 -16.79
N PHE A 343 -7.86 9.44 -16.61
CA PHE A 343 -7.90 8.79 -15.31
C PHE A 343 -6.84 9.35 -14.33
N VAL A 344 -5.72 9.86 -14.84
CA VAL A 344 -4.65 10.47 -14.04
C VAL A 344 -5.07 11.79 -13.41
N ASN A 345 -6.03 12.49 -14.03
CA ASN A 345 -6.57 13.73 -13.48
C ASN A 345 -7.34 13.41 -12.20
N VAL A 346 -6.89 13.95 -11.08
CA VAL A 346 -7.59 13.82 -9.82
C VAL A 346 -8.84 14.70 -9.88
N PRO A 347 -10.05 14.16 -9.65
CA PRO A 347 -11.27 14.95 -9.58
C PRO A 347 -11.16 16.07 -8.53
N GLU A 348 -11.85 17.19 -8.75
CA GLU A 348 -11.74 18.35 -7.87
C GLU A 348 -12.23 18.03 -6.45
N ASP A 349 -13.25 17.21 -6.30
CA ASP A 349 -13.77 16.74 -5.01
C ASP A 349 -12.74 15.88 -4.25
N GLU A 350 -11.93 15.07 -4.94
CA GLU A 350 -10.82 14.33 -4.33
C GLU A 350 -9.65 15.26 -3.97
N LEU A 351 -9.34 16.26 -4.79
CA LEU A 351 -8.28 17.25 -4.51
C LEU A 351 -8.59 18.13 -3.30
N GLN A 352 -9.87 18.43 -3.10
CA GLN A 352 -10.35 19.27 -1.98
C GLN A 352 -10.70 18.42 -0.74
N ALA A 353 -10.67 17.09 -0.86
CA ALA A 353 -10.99 16.21 0.24
C ALA A 353 -9.94 16.36 1.35
N VAL A 354 -10.43 16.63 2.56
CA VAL A 354 -9.63 16.71 3.78
C VAL A 354 -10.20 15.73 4.82
N ASP A 355 -9.33 15.30 5.73
CA ASP A 355 -9.77 14.54 6.90
C ASP A 355 -10.43 15.46 7.95
N ALA A 356 -10.85 14.87 9.08
CA ALA A 356 -11.48 15.59 10.20
C ALA A 356 -10.58 16.67 10.82
N HIS A 357 -9.27 16.62 10.57
CA HIS A 357 -8.27 17.58 11.05
C HIS A 357 -7.89 18.63 9.99
N GLY A 358 -8.54 18.61 8.82
CA GLY A 358 -8.27 19.56 7.72
C GLY A 358 -7.03 19.20 6.88
N ILE A 359 -6.50 17.98 7.00
CA ILE A 359 -5.33 17.52 6.25
C ILE A 359 -5.80 16.96 4.91
N SER A 360 -5.12 17.34 3.82
CA SER A 360 -5.43 16.85 2.47
C SER A 360 -5.32 15.33 2.39
N LEU A 361 -6.34 14.67 1.85
CA LEU A 361 -6.32 13.24 1.55
C LEU A 361 -5.60 12.93 0.24
N ALA A 362 -5.42 13.92 -0.63
CA ALA A 362 -4.76 13.76 -1.93
C ALA A 362 -3.24 13.80 -1.84
N ASP A 363 -2.69 14.48 -0.83
CA ASP A 363 -1.25 14.70 -0.68
C ASP A 363 -0.55 13.55 0.08
N PRO A 364 0.77 13.40 -0.12
CA PRO A 364 1.56 12.48 0.68
C PRO A 364 1.54 12.87 2.17
N ARG A 365 1.45 11.88 3.04
CA ARG A 365 1.55 12.06 4.50
C ARG A 365 2.96 11.73 4.95
N VAL A 366 3.84 12.72 4.90
CA VAL A 366 5.22 12.55 5.34
C VAL A 366 5.32 12.93 6.82
N HIS A 367 5.47 11.93 7.68
CA HIS A 367 5.76 12.16 9.09
C HIS A 367 7.19 12.68 9.28
N THR A 368 7.31 13.71 10.10
CA THR A 368 8.63 14.25 10.48
C THR A 368 8.94 13.88 11.92
N THR A 369 10.21 13.51 12.17
CA THR A 369 10.68 13.26 13.54
C THR A 369 10.49 14.52 14.39
N ASP A 370 9.85 14.38 15.56
CA ASP A 370 9.80 15.44 16.54
C ASP A 370 11.09 15.44 17.36
N GLU A 371 11.92 16.48 17.15
CA GLU A 371 13.19 16.61 17.89
C GLU A 371 12.97 16.91 19.38
N ASN A 372 11.77 17.33 19.77
CA ASN A 372 11.39 17.62 21.15
C ASN A 372 10.69 16.42 21.82
N ALA A 373 10.62 15.27 21.16
CA ALA A 373 10.03 14.09 21.74
C ALA A 373 10.74 13.72 23.06
N PRO A 374 10.01 13.33 24.12
CA PRO A 374 10.59 12.95 25.39
C PRO A 374 11.67 11.85 25.26
N GLU A 375 12.81 12.04 25.91
CA GLU A 375 13.96 11.12 25.82
C GLU A 375 13.66 9.70 26.36
N ASN A 376 12.69 9.58 27.26
CA ASN A 376 12.28 8.31 27.85
C ASN A 376 11.34 7.47 27.00
N LEU A 377 10.91 7.98 25.83
CA LEU A 377 10.04 7.23 24.95
C LEU A 377 10.71 5.96 24.40
N SER A 378 9.94 4.90 24.35
CA SER A 378 10.35 3.62 23.80
C SER A 378 9.28 3.03 22.90
N CYS A 379 9.67 2.29 21.86
CA CYS A 379 8.76 1.52 21.04
C CYS A 379 8.49 0.17 21.72
N PRO A 380 7.24 -0.14 22.10
CA PRO A 380 6.91 -1.40 22.76
C PRO A 380 6.84 -2.59 21.80
N ASN A 381 6.84 -2.36 20.48
CA ASN A 381 6.72 -3.42 19.49
C ASN A 381 7.99 -4.28 19.42
N PRO A 382 7.95 -5.56 19.85
CA PRO A 382 9.13 -6.43 19.85
C PRO A 382 9.64 -6.77 18.45
N ARG A 383 8.84 -6.52 17.42
CA ARG A 383 9.20 -6.73 16.02
C ARG A 383 9.76 -5.50 15.35
N CYS A 384 9.73 -4.35 16.00
CA CYS A 384 10.35 -3.15 15.48
C CYS A 384 11.86 -3.34 15.27
N ILE A 385 12.38 -2.82 14.18
CA ILE A 385 13.82 -2.89 13.85
C ILE A 385 14.68 -2.26 14.94
N THR A 386 14.20 -1.21 15.62
CA THR A 386 14.92 -0.51 16.69
C THR A 386 15.16 -1.37 17.94
N ASN A 387 14.41 -2.46 18.10
CA ASN A 387 14.58 -3.41 19.20
C ASN A 387 15.56 -4.55 18.86
N SER A 388 16.05 -4.61 17.63
CA SER A 388 17.06 -5.59 17.18
C SER A 388 18.36 -4.95 16.72
N GLU A 389 18.31 -3.79 16.07
CA GLU A 389 19.51 -3.01 15.70
C GLU A 389 19.70 -1.86 16.71
N LEU A 390 20.35 -2.15 17.81
CA LEU A 390 20.50 -1.24 18.97
C LEU A 390 21.31 0.03 18.67
N THR A 391 21.99 0.10 17.53
CA THR A 391 22.73 1.28 17.06
C THR A 391 21.83 2.32 16.42
N LEU A 392 20.59 1.97 16.11
CA LEU A 392 19.62 2.91 15.53
C LEU A 392 19.16 3.90 16.59
N LYS A 393 19.15 5.19 16.22
CA LYS A 393 18.52 6.22 17.06
C LYS A 393 17.01 6.00 17.07
N ARG A 394 16.42 5.97 18.24
CA ARG A 394 14.97 5.99 18.39
C ARG A 394 14.44 7.32 17.89
N LYS A 395 13.43 7.28 17.05
CA LYS A 395 12.78 8.46 16.45
C LYS A 395 11.28 8.31 16.60
N PHE A 396 10.64 9.38 16.99
CA PHE A 396 9.20 9.44 17.19
C PHE A 396 8.63 10.65 16.46
N TYR A 397 7.39 10.55 16.04
CA TYR A 397 6.60 11.66 15.54
C TYR A 397 5.36 11.83 16.39
N LYS A 398 4.83 13.06 16.45
CA LYS A 398 3.59 13.34 17.17
C LYS A 398 2.41 12.91 16.31
N ALA A 399 1.49 12.12 16.86
CA ALA A 399 0.27 11.76 16.17
C ALA A 399 -0.60 13.02 15.95
N GLU A 400 -1.31 13.05 14.82
CA GLU A 400 -2.16 14.18 14.41
C GLU A 400 -3.42 14.32 15.26
N SER A 401 -3.77 13.29 16.05
CA SER A 401 -4.88 13.34 17.01
C SER A 401 -4.56 14.32 18.17
N ASP A 402 -5.57 15.00 18.72
CA ASP A 402 -5.45 15.89 19.89
C ASP A 402 -4.91 15.23 21.17
N ARG A 403 -4.68 13.93 21.13
CA ARG A 403 -4.02 13.17 22.19
C ARG A 403 -2.52 13.41 22.06
N HIS A 404 -1.86 13.71 23.18
CA HIS A 404 -0.39 13.86 23.29
C HIS A 404 0.33 12.53 23.06
N GLU A 405 0.03 11.85 21.96
CA GLU A 405 0.54 10.53 21.64
C GLU A 405 1.70 10.64 20.65
N TYR A 406 2.77 9.96 20.96
CA TYR A 406 3.91 9.78 20.07
C TYR A 406 3.86 8.41 19.43
N ARG A 407 4.26 8.34 18.17
CA ARG A 407 4.39 7.09 17.41
C ARG A 407 5.81 6.87 16.94
N CYS A 408 6.18 5.60 16.87
CA CYS A 408 7.49 5.19 16.38
C CYS A 408 7.64 5.48 14.89
N MET A 409 8.65 6.25 14.47
CA MET A 409 8.94 6.54 13.05
C MET A 409 9.22 5.32 12.18
N TYR A 410 9.45 4.15 12.80
CA TYR A 410 9.84 2.94 12.07
C TYR A 410 8.67 1.98 11.83
N CYS A 411 7.75 1.83 12.78
CA CYS A 411 6.69 0.84 12.72
C CYS A 411 5.31 1.36 13.12
N ASP A 412 5.16 2.68 13.29
CA ASP A 412 3.93 3.40 13.63
C ASP A 412 3.23 2.96 14.93
N GLU A 413 3.88 2.07 15.70
CA GLU A 413 3.37 1.66 17.00
C GLU A 413 3.37 2.83 17.99
N GLU A 414 2.35 2.92 18.83
CA GLU A 414 2.25 3.92 19.89
C GLU A 414 3.43 3.81 20.85
N ALA A 415 4.14 4.92 21.07
CA ALA A 415 5.28 4.97 21.95
C ALA A 415 4.85 5.00 23.42
N ARG A 416 5.68 4.40 24.29
CA ARG A 416 5.47 4.40 25.74
C ARG A 416 6.63 5.08 26.45
N ALA A 417 6.28 5.79 27.51
CA ALA A 417 7.25 6.45 28.41
C ALA A 417 7.91 5.45 29.38
#